data_dacecaabea976cf3259ad9616456ab26
#
_entry.id   dacecaabea976cf3259ad9616456ab26
#
_cell.length_a   1.000
_cell.length_b   1.000
_cell.length_c   1.000
_cell.angle_alpha   90.00
_cell.angle_beta   90.00
_cell.angle_gamma   90.00
#
_symmetry.space_group_name_H-M   'P 1'
#
loop_
_entity.id
_entity.type
_entity.pdbx_description
1 polymer ?
#
loop_
_entity_poly.entity_id
_entity_poly.type
_entity_poly.pdbx_seq_one_letter_code
_entity_poly.pdbx_strand_id
1 'polypeptide(L)'
;MVTLLKLTLLASVDPRFNRTASVADLHAPIRSGTDIAFLMGVIRYLLETNQIQHEYVKHYTNASFLIDEGFKFEDGLFVGFDEEKRTYDKSKWNYQFDENGFAKRDMTLQDPRCVINILKDHVSRYTPEMV
;
A
#
# COMPACT_ATOMS: atom_id res chain seq x y z
N MET A 1 14.99 15.25 36.52
CA MET A 1 13.65 15.26 35.83
C MET A 1 13.94 15.37 34.34
N VAL A 2 13.98 14.22 33.65
CA VAL A 2 14.24 14.21 32.20
C VAL A 2 12.95 14.67 31.54
N THR A 3 12.98 15.84 30.97
CA THR A 3 11.89 16.33 30.13
C THR A 3 11.79 15.41 28.92
N LEU A 4 10.79 14.55 28.86
CA LEU A 4 10.39 13.84 27.65
C LEU A 4 9.89 14.90 26.65
N LEU A 5 10.84 15.48 25.96
CA LEU A 5 10.58 16.42 24.88
C LEU A 5 9.82 15.70 23.77
N LYS A 6 8.69 16.28 23.38
CA LYS A 6 7.91 16.10 22.16
C LYS A 6 8.60 15.20 21.12
N LEU A 7 8.41 13.89 21.27
CA LEU A 7 8.88 12.89 20.30
C LEU A 7 7.80 12.53 19.26
N THR A 8 6.63 13.17 19.35
CA THR A 8 5.52 12.96 18.43
C THR A 8 5.21 14.24 17.69
N LEU A 9 5.35 14.20 16.39
CA LEU A 9 4.93 15.24 15.48
C LEU A 9 3.48 14.94 15.06
N LEU A 10 2.59 15.90 15.26
CA LEU A 10 1.20 15.80 14.84
C LEU A 10 1.05 16.47 13.47
N ALA A 11 0.77 15.68 12.44
CA ALA A 11 0.42 16.19 11.13
C ALA A 11 -1.10 16.07 10.91
N SER A 12 -1.75 17.15 10.55
CA SER A 12 -3.15 17.18 10.15
C SER A 12 -3.23 17.23 8.63
N VAL A 13 -3.79 16.19 8.04
CA VAL A 13 -4.03 16.11 6.58
C VAL A 13 -5.53 16.25 6.36
N ASP A 14 -5.97 17.38 5.84
CA ASP A 14 -7.39 17.69 5.71
C ASP A 14 -7.58 18.80 4.66
N PRO A 15 -8.59 18.72 3.79
CA PRO A 15 -8.89 19.80 2.85
C PRO A 15 -9.23 21.13 3.51
N ARG A 16 -9.65 21.07 4.76
CA ARG A 16 -10.08 22.24 5.52
C ARG A 16 -9.28 22.39 6.81
N PHE A 17 -8.84 23.62 7.10
CA PHE A 17 -8.26 23.95 8.38
C PHE A 17 -9.28 23.83 9.51
N ASN A 18 -9.15 22.83 10.34
CA ASN A 18 -10.05 22.50 11.44
C ASN A 18 -9.37 22.69 12.80
N ARG A 19 -10.07 22.36 13.90
CA ARG A 19 -9.52 22.48 15.26
C ARG A 19 -8.29 21.59 15.50
N THR A 20 -8.23 20.44 14.87
CA THR A 20 -7.04 19.56 14.93
C THR A 20 -5.86 20.23 14.23
N ALA A 21 -6.09 20.81 13.05
CA ALA A 21 -5.07 21.54 12.32
C ALA A 21 -4.50 22.73 13.12
N SER A 22 -5.32 23.40 13.94
CA SER A 22 -4.90 24.54 14.75
C SER A 22 -3.92 24.19 15.87
N VAL A 23 -3.83 22.91 16.27
CA VAL A 23 -2.90 22.43 17.29
C VAL A 23 -1.87 21.45 16.75
N ALA A 24 -1.91 21.16 15.46
CA ALA A 24 -0.95 20.32 14.76
C ALA A 24 0.37 21.07 14.52
N ASP A 25 1.47 20.32 14.48
CA ASP A 25 2.79 20.85 14.11
C ASP A 25 2.88 21.11 12.60
N LEU A 26 2.10 20.35 11.80
CA LEU A 26 2.00 20.51 10.36
C LEU A 26 0.55 20.37 9.91
N HIS A 27 0.08 21.27 9.04
CA HIS A 27 -1.15 21.11 8.29
C HIS A 27 -0.82 20.93 6.80
N ALA A 28 -1.23 19.81 6.25
CA ALA A 28 -1.13 19.52 4.82
C ALA A 28 -2.53 19.57 4.20
N PRO A 29 -2.90 20.67 3.52
CA PRO A 29 -4.18 20.74 2.83
C PRO A 29 -4.15 19.87 1.57
N ILE A 30 -5.04 18.90 1.50
CA ILE A 30 -5.23 18.08 0.31
C ILE A 30 -6.54 18.44 -0.39
N ARG A 31 -6.66 18.09 -1.66
CA ARG A 31 -7.92 18.22 -2.39
C ARG A 31 -8.90 17.15 -1.91
N SER A 32 -10.18 17.50 -1.73
CA SER A 32 -11.21 16.52 -1.38
C SER A 32 -11.24 15.37 -2.39
N GLY A 33 -11.23 14.12 -1.88
CA GLY A 33 -11.23 12.90 -2.70
C GLY A 33 -9.84 12.45 -3.16
N THR A 34 -8.74 13.06 -2.68
CA THR A 34 -7.37 12.66 -3.03
C THR A 34 -6.66 11.88 -1.93
N ASP A 35 -7.38 11.43 -0.91
CA ASP A 35 -6.81 10.66 0.22
C ASP A 35 -6.05 9.43 -0.25
N ILE A 36 -6.60 8.70 -1.23
CA ILE A 36 -5.95 7.51 -1.81
C ILE A 36 -4.62 7.90 -2.45
N ALA A 37 -4.59 8.96 -3.26
CA ALA A 37 -3.36 9.40 -3.91
C ALA A 37 -2.29 9.80 -2.88
N PHE A 38 -2.68 10.56 -1.85
CA PHE A 38 -1.81 10.96 -0.77
C PHE A 38 -1.23 9.75 -0.02
N LEU A 39 -2.08 8.83 0.44
CA LEU A 39 -1.64 7.64 1.19
C LEU A 39 -0.79 6.70 0.34
N MET A 40 -1.12 6.51 -0.93
CA MET A 40 -0.29 5.71 -1.85
C MET A 40 1.05 6.37 -2.12
N GLY A 41 1.12 7.70 -2.19
CA GLY A 41 2.38 8.44 -2.25
C GLY A 41 3.25 8.23 -1.02
N VAL A 42 2.65 8.22 0.18
CA VAL A 42 3.36 7.90 1.44
C VAL A 42 3.88 6.46 1.42
N ILE A 43 3.06 5.49 1.01
CA ILE A 43 3.46 4.08 0.90
C ILE A 43 4.61 3.94 -0.10
N ARG A 44 4.51 4.57 -1.26
CA ARG A 44 5.58 4.61 -2.26
C ARG A 44 6.88 5.11 -1.63
N TYR A 45 6.86 6.26 -0.97
CA TYR A 45 8.04 6.84 -0.33
C TYR A 45 8.68 5.87 0.66
N LEU A 46 7.90 5.24 1.54
CA LEU A 46 8.39 4.27 2.52
C LEU A 46 9.04 3.05 1.87
N LEU A 47 8.46 2.56 0.77
CA LEU A 47 8.98 1.41 0.04
C LEU A 47 10.24 1.74 -0.76
N GLU A 48 10.31 2.91 -1.42
CA GLU A 48 11.47 3.37 -2.19
C GLU A 48 12.66 3.70 -1.29
N THR A 49 12.41 4.34 -0.15
CA THR A 49 13.45 4.69 0.82
C THR A 49 13.80 3.56 1.80
N ASN A 50 13.15 2.40 1.64
CA ASN A 50 13.35 1.23 2.50
C ASN A 50 13.10 1.50 4.00
N GLN A 51 12.15 2.39 4.31
CA GLN A 51 11.78 2.77 5.68
C GLN A 51 10.61 1.93 6.21
N ILE A 52 10.69 0.61 6.05
CA ILE A 52 9.71 -0.35 6.54
C ILE A 52 10.32 -1.29 7.59
N GLN A 53 9.50 -1.80 8.48
CA GLN A 53 9.94 -2.83 9.43
C GLN A 53 9.91 -4.21 8.76
N HIS A 54 11.02 -4.60 8.13
CA HIS A 54 11.12 -5.82 7.33
C HIS A 54 10.67 -7.08 8.06
N GLU A 55 11.10 -7.28 9.31
CA GLU A 55 10.73 -8.47 10.08
C GLU A 55 9.23 -8.50 10.37
N TYR A 56 8.64 -7.37 10.74
CA TYR A 56 7.19 -7.28 10.92
C TYR A 56 6.45 -7.57 9.60
N VAL A 57 6.87 -6.94 8.52
CA VAL A 57 6.24 -7.07 7.20
C VAL A 57 6.27 -8.53 6.71
N LYS A 58 7.41 -9.22 6.88
CA LYS A 58 7.57 -10.63 6.49
C LYS A 58 6.68 -11.59 7.28
N HIS A 59 6.61 -11.39 8.59
CA HIS A 59 5.99 -12.39 9.48
C HIS A 59 4.53 -12.13 9.78
N TYR A 60 4.10 -10.88 9.80
CA TYR A 60 2.77 -10.48 10.28
C TYR A 60 1.87 -9.87 9.20
N THR A 61 2.35 -9.81 7.94
CA THR A 61 1.54 -9.36 6.80
C THR A 61 1.57 -10.38 5.67
N ASN A 62 0.77 -10.14 4.63
CA ASN A 62 0.78 -10.96 3.43
C ASN A 62 1.86 -10.56 2.40
N ALA A 63 2.77 -9.67 2.74
CA ALA A 63 3.78 -9.13 1.83
C ALA A 63 4.67 -10.21 1.18
N SER A 64 4.95 -11.29 1.92
CA SER A 64 5.77 -12.43 1.46
C SER A 64 5.01 -13.50 0.67
N PHE A 65 3.69 -13.40 0.58
CA PHE A 65 2.91 -14.38 -0.17
C PHE A 65 3.08 -14.19 -1.69
N LEU A 66 3.11 -15.32 -2.41
CA LEU A 66 3.20 -15.35 -3.86
C LEU A 66 1.79 -15.30 -4.48
N ILE A 67 1.55 -14.33 -5.32
CA ILE A 67 0.28 -14.15 -6.04
C ILE A 67 0.20 -15.16 -7.18
N ASP A 68 -1.00 -15.67 -7.43
CA ASP A 68 -1.32 -16.57 -8.56
C ASP A 68 -0.83 -16.00 -9.89
N GLU A 69 -0.31 -16.86 -10.76
CA GLU A 69 0.24 -16.46 -12.07
C GLU A 69 -0.82 -15.84 -12.99
N GLY A 70 -2.07 -16.21 -12.81
CA GLY A 70 -3.20 -15.68 -13.56
C GLY A 70 -3.65 -14.29 -13.13
N PHE A 71 -3.15 -13.77 -12.00
CA PHE A 71 -3.47 -12.41 -11.56
C PHE A 71 -2.73 -11.37 -12.41
N LYS A 72 -3.49 -10.41 -12.94
CA LYS A 72 -2.96 -9.26 -13.72
C LYS A 72 -3.72 -8.01 -13.39
N PHE A 73 -3.05 -6.88 -13.57
CA PHE A 73 -3.63 -5.55 -13.53
C PHE A 73 -3.16 -4.79 -14.75
N GLU A 74 -4.05 -4.60 -15.73
CA GLU A 74 -3.76 -3.97 -17.01
C GLU A 74 -4.83 -2.92 -17.32
N ASP A 75 -4.44 -1.79 -17.88
CA ASP A 75 -5.32 -0.68 -18.27
C ASP A 75 -6.27 -0.18 -17.16
N GLY A 76 -5.84 -0.25 -15.90
CA GLY A 76 -6.63 0.19 -14.75
C GLY A 76 -7.64 -0.83 -14.24
N LEU A 77 -7.70 -2.03 -14.83
CA LEU A 77 -8.62 -3.10 -14.47
C LEU A 77 -7.87 -4.33 -13.97
N PHE A 78 -8.45 -5.02 -13.00
CA PHE A 78 -7.98 -6.34 -12.59
C PHE A 78 -8.51 -7.43 -13.52
N VAL A 79 -7.76 -8.52 -13.63
CA VAL A 79 -8.19 -9.69 -14.39
C VAL A 79 -9.57 -10.20 -13.94
N GLY A 80 -10.38 -10.63 -14.90
CA GLY A 80 -11.72 -11.19 -14.65
C GLY A 80 -12.84 -10.14 -14.64
N PHE A 81 -12.60 -8.94 -15.15
CA PHE A 81 -13.65 -7.93 -15.32
C PHE A 81 -14.64 -8.35 -16.42
N ASP A 82 -15.92 -8.37 -16.08
CA ASP A 82 -17.04 -8.59 -16.99
C ASP A 82 -17.73 -7.24 -17.27
N GLU A 83 -17.60 -6.74 -18.50
CA GLU A 83 -18.14 -5.44 -18.88
C GLU A 83 -19.67 -5.40 -18.87
N GLU A 84 -20.33 -6.51 -19.24
CA GLU A 84 -21.79 -6.56 -19.31
C GLU A 84 -22.43 -6.50 -17.93
N LYS A 85 -21.85 -7.27 -16.99
CA LYS A 85 -22.35 -7.37 -15.61
C LYS A 85 -21.74 -6.33 -14.68
N ARG A 86 -20.68 -5.63 -15.12
CA ARG A 86 -19.86 -4.71 -14.31
C ARG A 86 -19.41 -5.33 -12.99
N THR A 87 -19.00 -6.60 -13.04
CA THR A 87 -18.53 -7.38 -11.90
C THR A 87 -17.19 -8.03 -12.21
N TYR A 88 -16.53 -8.58 -11.18
CA TYR A 88 -15.28 -9.29 -11.33
C TYR A 88 -15.45 -10.78 -11.04
N ASP A 89 -14.95 -11.64 -11.93
CA ASP A 89 -14.61 -13.01 -11.58
C ASP A 89 -13.28 -13.02 -10.81
N LYS A 90 -13.35 -13.34 -9.53
CA LYS A 90 -12.21 -13.34 -8.60
C LYS A 90 -11.46 -14.66 -8.54
N SER A 91 -11.76 -15.61 -9.43
CA SER A 91 -11.15 -16.94 -9.41
C SER A 91 -9.61 -16.91 -9.53
N LYS A 92 -9.07 -15.85 -10.16
CA LYS A 92 -7.64 -15.63 -10.34
C LYS A 92 -7.01 -14.74 -9.26
N TRP A 93 -7.79 -14.27 -8.27
CA TRP A 93 -7.31 -13.39 -7.20
C TRP A 93 -6.88 -14.21 -5.98
N ASN A 94 -6.04 -15.20 -6.19
CA ASN A 94 -5.57 -16.12 -5.17
C ASN A 94 -4.05 -16.05 -5.01
N TYR A 95 -3.56 -16.69 -3.97
CA TYR A 95 -2.14 -16.98 -3.81
C TYR A 95 -1.79 -18.30 -4.52
N GLN A 96 -0.52 -18.50 -4.80
CA GLN A 96 -0.01 -19.81 -5.16
C GLN A 96 -0.03 -20.71 -3.94
N PHE A 97 -0.42 -21.98 -4.11
CA PHE A 97 -0.46 -22.97 -3.04
C PHE A 97 0.60 -24.05 -3.25
N ASP A 98 1.12 -24.58 -2.15
CA ASP A 98 1.96 -25.77 -2.16
C ASP A 98 1.12 -27.07 -2.24
N GLU A 99 1.82 -28.23 -2.26
CA GLU A 99 1.18 -29.56 -2.32
C GLU A 99 0.30 -29.87 -1.10
N ASN A 100 0.51 -29.18 0.01
CA ASN A 100 -0.23 -29.32 1.25
C ASN A 100 -1.40 -28.32 1.37
N GLY A 101 -1.59 -27.46 0.37
CA GLY A 101 -2.64 -26.44 0.37
C GLY A 101 -2.32 -25.19 1.17
N PHE A 102 -1.06 -24.97 1.56
CA PHE A 102 -0.61 -23.73 2.19
C PHE A 102 -0.15 -22.72 1.15
N ALA A 103 -0.46 -21.45 1.39
CA ALA A 103 -0.01 -20.38 0.52
C ALA A 103 1.52 -20.28 0.52
N LYS A 104 2.12 -20.32 -0.68
CA LYS A 104 3.56 -20.17 -0.86
C LYS A 104 4.04 -18.81 -0.43
N ARG A 105 5.22 -18.75 0.19
CA ARG A 105 5.86 -17.53 0.67
C ARG A 105 7.32 -17.45 0.21
N ASP A 106 7.75 -16.27 -0.14
CA ASP A 106 9.17 -15.94 -0.26
C ASP A 106 9.57 -14.97 0.86
N MET A 107 10.28 -15.50 1.87
CA MET A 107 10.74 -14.72 3.01
C MET A 107 11.91 -13.79 2.66
N THR A 108 12.49 -13.93 1.46
CA THR A 108 13.52 -13.01 0.96
C THR A 108 12.93 -11.75 0.36
N LEU A 109 11.64 -11.77 0.00
CA LEU A 109 10.89 -10.70 -0.69
C LEU A 109 11.49 -10.33 -2.06
N GLN A 110 12.19 -11.28 -2.69
CA GLN A 110 12.87 -11.06 -3.99
C GLN A 110 12.01 -11.48 -5.18
N ASP A 111 11.09 -12.42 -4.97
CA ASP A 111 10.23 -12.91 -6.04
C ASP A 111 9.31 -11.78 -6.55
N PRO A 112 9.29 -11.53 -7.86
CA PRO A 112 8.43 -10.49 -8.46
C PRO A 112 6.93 -10.72 -8.23
N ARG A 113 6.53 -11.95 -7.93
CA ARG A 113 5.14 -12.30 -7.59
C ARG A 113 4.80 -12.12 -6.12
N CYS A 114 5.74 -11.71 -5.27
CA CYS A 114 5.43 -11.31 -3.90
C CYS A 114 4.47 -10.11 -3.90
N VAL A 115 3.50 -10.14 -2.99
CA VAL A 115 2.54 -9.03 -2.79
C VAL A 115 3.25 -7.69 -2.67
N ILE A 116 4.36 -7.62 -1.91
CA ILE A 116 5.10 -6.37 -1.73
C ILE A 116 5.68 -5.82 -3.04
N ASN A 117 6.14 -6.67 -3.96
CA ASN A 117 6.73 -6.25 -5.23
C ASN A 117 5.64 -5.80 -6.21
N ILE A 118 4.51 -6.50 -6.25
CA ILE A 118 3.33 -6.06 -7.00
C ILE A 118 2.78 -4.74 -6.44
N LEU A 119 2.79 -4.56 -5.11
CA LEU A 119 2.40 -3.29 -4.48
C LEU A 119 3.36 -2.17 -4.86
N LYS A 120 4.68 -2.40 -4.84
CA LYS A 120 5.69 -1.42 -5.28
C LYS A 120 5.42 -0.94 -6.70
N ASP A 121 5.17 -1.87 -7.61
CA ASP A 121 4.83 -1.56 -8.99
C ASP A 121 3.54 -0.73 -9.07
N HIS A 122 2.50 -1.17 -8.38
CA HIS A 122 1.21 -0.48 -8.36
C HIS A 122 1.30 0.95 -7.82
N VAL A 123 2.05 1.20 -6.75
CA VAL A 123 2.17 2.54 -6.15
C VAL A 123 3.17 3.45 -6.88
N SER A 124 3.99 2.92 -7.78
CA SER A 124 5.01 3.68 -8.52
C SER A 124 4.44 4.87 -9.30
N ARG A 125 3.17 4.78 -9.71
CA ARG A 125 2.44 5.84 -10.41
C ARG A 125 2.14 7.08 -9.56
N TYR A 126 2.10 6.95 -8.23
CA TYR A 126 1.76 8.06 -7.34
C TYR A 126 2.99 8.90 -7.05
N THR A 127 3.29 9.82 -7.96
CA THR A 127 4.44 10.71 -7.83
C THR A 127 4.13 11.91 -6.92
N PRO A 128 5.15 12.59 -6.38
CA PRO A 128 4.94 13.80 -5.56
C PRO A 128 4.13 14.89 -6.29
N GLU A 129 4.23 14.95 -7.62
CA GLU A 129 3.51 15.92 -8.44
C GLU A 129 2.01 15.60 -8.56
N MET A 130 1.62 14.34 -8.30
CA MET A 130 0.22 13.91 -8.30
C MET A 130 -0.46 14.12 -6.96
N VAL A 131 0.32 14.23 -5.88
CA VAL A 131 -0.13 14.36 -4.50
C VAL A 131 -0.11 15.81 -4.07
#